data_25db8bdb230507fdd63197b8cb686776
#
_entry.id   25db8bdb230507fdd63197b8cb686776
#
_cell.length_a   1.000
_cell.length_b   1.000
_cell.length_c   1.000
_cell.angle_alpha   90.00
_cell.angle_beta   90.00
_cell.angle_gamma   90.00
#
_symmetry.space_group_name_H-M   'P 1'
#
loop_
_entity.id
_entity.type
_entity.pdbx_description
1 polymer ?
#
loop_
_entity_poly.entity_id
_entity_poly.type
_entity_poly.pdbx_seq_one_letter_code
_entity_poly.pdbx_strand_id
1 'polypeptide(L)'
;MRSKWIRLWATGMMWMGAMLPAAVTSAATLDCLIEPFRIVNVASPLDGVLERVDVERGDLVKQGQVLALVEGSVQRAALEIAEARAQLETAVESGQVRLDYAIRKVASNEKLLEEHGISEREVDDSRAQRDLSRIALVEAQDNKRLAVLDVQRAAAELEVRTIRSPINGVVMERILSPMEQTKQTPIVKLAQLDPLRVEVFAPIALLGKVSVGMAAEVVPEVPVGGVPTARVTVVDRVVDAASGTFGVRLELPNPGYRLPAGLKCKVRF
;
A
#
# COMPACT_ATOMS: atom_id res chain seq x y z
N MET A 1 102.25 28.45 -31.79
CA MET A 1 101.85 28.66 -33.19
C MET A 1 100.49 28.08 -33.50
N ARG A 2 99.54 28.90 -33.97
CA ARG A 2 98.33 28.64 -34.76
C ARG A 2 97.37 27.56 -34.25
N SER A 3 96.27 27.96 -33.70
CA SER A 3 94.92 28.30 -34.31
C SER A 3 94.18 27.12 -34.91
N LYS A 4 92.96 26.81 -34.41
CA LYS A 4 91.76 26.89 -35.24
C LYS A 4 90.49 26.63 -34.39
N TRP A 5 89.57 27.55 -34.50
CA TRP A 5 88.20 27.56 -34.06
C TRP A 5 87.36 26.59 -34.87
N ILE A 6 86.50 25.78 -34.23
CA ILE A 6 85.33 25.17 -34.89
C ILE A 6 84.11 25.44 -34.01
N ARG A 7 83.22 26.25 -34.54
CA ARG A 7 81.88 26.52 -33.97
C ARG A 7 80.99 25.35 -34.28
N LEU A 8 80.34 24.76 -33.27
CA LEU A 8 79.18 23.85 -33.41
C LEU A 8 77.94 24.59 -33.04
N TRP A 9 77.05 24.72 -34.00
CA TRP A 9 75.70 25.20 -33.89
C TRP A 9 74.82 24.09 -33.28
N ALA A 10 74.19 24.30 -32.06
CA ALA A 10 73.19 23.49 -31.52
C ALA A 10 71.84 24.12 -31.89
N THR A 11 71.10 23.48 -32.78
CA THR A 11 69.66 23.77 -33.09
C THR A 11 68.74 23.35 -31.96
N GLY A 12 68.28 24.34 -31.21
CA GLY A 12 67.20 24.10 -30.17
C GLY A 12 65.86 23.89 -30.85
N MET A 13 65.32 22.66 -30.71
CA MET A 13 63.97 22.29 -31.16
C MET A 13 62.97 22.61 -30.04
N MET A 14 62.29 23.76 -30.23
CA MET A 14 61.29 24.29 -29.31
C MET A 14 60.01 23.49 -29.52
N TRP A 15 59.68 22.57 -28.57
CA TRP A 15 58.38 21.85 -28.49
C TRP A 15 57.35 22.82 -27.99
N MET A 16 56.49 23.31 -28.87
CA MET A 16 55.33 24.11 -28.57
C MET A 16 54.20 23.14 -28.22
N GLY A 17 54.04 22.84 -26.92
CA GLY A 17 52.93 22.03 -26.40
C GLY A 17 51.62 22.77 -26.62
N ALA A 18 50.80 22.27 -27.57
CA ALA A 18 49.43 22.74 -27.74
C ALA A 18 48.60 22.33 -26.55
N MET A 19 48.33 23.25 -25.61
CA MET A 19 47.37 23.13 -24.56
C MET A 19 45.95 23.20 -25.18
N LEU A 20 45.29 22.04 -25.42
CA LEU A 20 43.89 22.02 -25.78
C LEU A 20 43.07 22.56 -24.58
N PRO A 21 42.24 23.58 -24.79
CA PRO A 21 41.32 23.99 -23.73
C PRO A 21 40.32 22.86 -23.48
N ALA A 22 40.27 22.37 -22.25
CA ALA A 22 39.19 21.49 -21.80
C ALA A 22 37.87 22.27 -21.95
N ALA A 23 37.04 21.86 -22.90
CA ALA A 23 35.69 22.39 -23.05
C ALA A 23 34.91 22.07 -21.75
N VAL A 24 34.76 23.07 -20.92
CA VAL A 24 33.83 23.00 -19.74
C VAL A 24 32.44 22.92 -20.34
N THR A 25 31.91 21.70 -20.43
CA THR A 25 30.50 21.48 -20.79
C THR A 25 29.66 22.12 -19.71
N SER A 26 29.15 23.33 -19.97
CA SER A 26 28.21 24.00 -19.09
C SER A 26 26.92 23.13 -19.05
N ALA A 27 26.77 22.36 -18.02
CA ALA A 27 25.52 21.63 -17.77
C ALA A 27 24.39 22.67 -17.66
N ALA A 28 23.42 22.59 -18.56
CA ALA A 28 22.26 23.49 -18.55
C ALA A 28 21.51 23.29 -17.24
N THR A 29 21.37 24.34 -16.44
CA THR A 29 20.53 24.33 -15.25
C THR A 29 19.12 24.68 -15.64
N LEU A 30 18.16 23.84 -15.26
CA LEU A 30 16.73 24.02 -15.54
C LEU A 30 15.97 24.29 -14.25
N ASP A 31 14.96 25.13 -14.32
CA ASP A 31 14.08 25.38 -13.19
C ASP A 31 13.16 24.19 -12.96
N CYS A 32 12.90 23.89 -11.68
CA CYS A 32 12.07 22.77 -11.27
C CYS A 32 11.24 23.09 -10.02
N LEU A 33 10.24 22.24 -9.77
CA LEU A 33 9.40 22.29 -8.60
C LEU A 33 9.44 20.93 -7.90
N ILE A 34 9.69 20.94 -6.60
CA ILE A 34 9.64 19.75 -5.75
C ILE A 34 8.22 19.63 -5.20
N GLU A 35 7.53 18.55 -5.56
CA GLU A 35 6.16 18.28 -5.15
C GLU A 35 6.06 17.01 -4.32
N PRO A 36 4.96 16.81 -3.57
CA PRO A 36 4.66 15.51 -3.01
C PRO A 36 4.60 14.46 -4.13
N PHE A 37 5.07 13.25 -3.87
CA PHE A 37 4.96 12.15 -4.85
C PHE A 37 3.50 11.95 -5.29
N ARG A 38 2.60 11.98 -4.32
CA ARG A 38 1.15 11.98 -4.53
C ARG A 38 0.42 12.61 -3.36
N ILE A 39 -0.76 13.14 -3.65
CA ILE A 39 -1.71 13.64 -2.66
C ILE A 39 -2.93 12.71 -2.71
N VAL A 40 -3.38 12.26 -1.54
CA VAL A 40 -4.54 11.37 -1.41
C VAL A 40 -5.57 12.01 -0.51
N ASN A 41 -6.78 12.15 -1.01
CA ASN A 41 -7.94 12.53 -0.23
C ASN A 41 -8.58 11.26 0.33
N VAL A 42 -8.50 11.05 1.63
CA VAL A 42 -9.05 9.88 2.31
C VAL A 42 -10.46 10.19 2.75
N ALA A 43 -11.42 9.46 2.20
CA ALA A 43 -12.85 9.57 2.52
C ALA A 43 -13.37 8.24 3.10
N SER A 44 -14.51 8.29 3.77
CA SER A 44 -15.23 7.08 4.14
C SER A 44 -15.96 6.49 2.93
N PRO A 45 -15.93 5.17 2.74
CA PRO A 45 -16.75 4.50 1.72
C PRO A 45 -18.23 4.43 2.09
N LEU A 46 -18.56 4.75 3.34
CA LEU A 46 -19.92 4.70 3.88
C LEU A 46 -20.32 6.07 4.42
N ASP A 47 -21.60 6.40 4.28
CA ASP A 47 -22.21 7.51 4.98
C ASP A 47 -22.37 7.17 6.47
N GLY A 48 -22.08 8.13 7.32
CA GLY A 48 -22.19 7.96 8.77
C GLY A 48 -21.71 9.19 9.53
N VAL A 49 -21.68 9.10 10.85
CA VAL A 49 -21.11 10.14 11.71
C VAL A 49 -19.72 9.70 12.14
N LEU A 50 -18.74 10.59 12.10
CA LEU A 50 -17.41 10.32 12.64
C LEU A 50 -17.46 10.20 14.16
N GLU A 51 -17.08 9.02 14.68
CA GLU A 51 -16.95 8.81 16.12
C GLU A 51 -15.71 9.53 16.65
N ARG A 52 -14.58 9.41 15.92
CA ARG A 52 -13.30 10.07 16.24
C ARG A 52 -12.42 10.22 15.01
N VAL A 53 -11.49 11.16 15.11
CA VAL A 53 -10.38 11.34 14.16
C VAL A 53 -9.10 11.36 14.98
N ASP A 54 -8.19 10.42 14.71
CA ASP A 54 -7.02 10.13 15.54
C ASP A 54 -5.75 10.86 15.05
N VAL A 55 -5.89 11.76 14.07
CA VAL A 55 -4.76 12.48 13.46
C VAL A 55 -5.07 13.94 13.27
N GLU A 56 -4.01 14.76 13.35
CA GLU A 56 -4.05 16.21 13.14
C GLU A 56 -3.13 16.62 11.98
N ARG A 57 -3.30 17.85 11.52
CA ARG A 57 -2.42 18.44 10.51
C ARG A 57 -0.96 18.44 10.98
N GLY A 58 -0.07 17.91 10.15
CA GLY A 58 1.35 17.79 10.43
C GLY A 58 1.77 16.41 10.94
N ASP A 59 0.83 15.57 11.35
CA ASP A 59 1.14 14.22 11.82
C ASP A 59 1.71 13.34 10.71
N LEU A 60 2.71 12.54 11.08
CA LEU A 60 3.23 11.48 10.22
C LEU A 60 2.38 10.24 10.38
N VAL A 61 1.97 9.66 9.25
CA VAL A 61 1.15 8.46 9.22
C VAL A 61 1.82 7.35 8.43
N LYS A 62 1.58 6.11 8.86
CA LYS A 62 2.02 4.90 8.17
C LYS A 62 0.86 4.28 7.41
N GLN A 63 1.16 3.61 6.29
CA GLN A 63 0.18 2.81 5.59
C GLN A 63 -0.47 1.78 6.53
N GLY A 64 -1.81 1.69 6.50
CA GLY A 64 -2.61 0.86 7.40
C GLY A 64 -2.92 1.48 8.76
N GLN A 65 -2.28 2.59 9.15
CA GLN A 65 -2.59 3.30 10.40
C GLN A 65 -4.03 3.81 10.40
N VAL A 66 -4.74 3.64 11.52
CA VAL A 66 -6.09 4.19 11.70
C VAL A 66 -6.02 5.71 11.73
N LEU A 67 -6.86 6.35 10.94
CA LEU A 67 -6.98 7.81 10.83
C LEU A 67 -8.25 8.32 11.47
N ALA A 68 -9.35 7.59 11.29
CA ALA A 68 -10.66 7.93 11.80
C ALA A 68 -11.52 6.69 11.98
N LEU A 69 -12.54 6.80 12.80
CA LEU A 69 -13.56 5.80 13.01
C LEU A 69 -14.94 6.40 12.74
N VAL A 70 -15.73 5.73 11.91
CA VAL A 70 -17.15 6.03 11.70
C VAL A 70 -17.95 5.28 12.75
N GLU A 71 -19.00 5.90 13.30
CA GLU A 71 -19.89 5.29 14.30
C GLU A 71 -20.30 3.89 13.86
N GLY A 72 -20.15 2.91 14.74
CA GLY A 72 -20.30 1.48 14.44
C GLY A 72 -20.84 0.66 15.61
N SER A 73 -21.57 1.27 16.55
CA SER A 73 -22.11 0.56 17.74
C SER A 73 -22.99 -0.63 17.35
N VAL A 74 -23.85 -0.45 16.34
CA VAL A 74 -24.73 -1.52 15.84
C VAL A 74 -23.93 -2.68 15.25
N GLN A 75 -22.86 -2.38 14.50
CA GLN A 75 -22.00 -3.41 13.89
C GLN A 75 -21.15 -4.13 14.94
N ARG A 76 -20.68 -3.42 15.97
CA ARG A 76 -19.99 -4.04 17.12
C ARG A 76 -20.91 -5.03 17.84
N ALA A 77 -22.15 -4.64 18.13
CA ALA A 77 -23.14 -5.52 18.73
C ALA A 77 -23.50 -6.72 17.82
N ALA A 78 -23.61 -6.50 16.51
CA ALA A 78 -23.85 -7.57 15.54
C ALA A 78 -22.70 -8.58 15.50
N LEU A 79 -21.44 -8.11 15.55
CA LEU A 79 -20.26 -8.97 15.62
C LEU A 79 -20.26 -9.79 16.90
N GLU A 80 -20.52 -9.18 18.06
CA GLU A 80 -20.59 -9.88 19.35
C GLU A 80 -21.65 -10.98 19.35
N ILE A 81 -22.83 -10.71 18.78
CA ILE A 81 -23.90 -11.72 18.65
C ILE A 81 -23.46 -12.86 17.73
N ALA A 82 -22.81 -12.56 16.60
CA ALA A 82 -22.32 -13.58 15.68
C ALA A 82 -21.23 -14.45 16.33
N GLU A 83 -20.31 -13.85 17.07
CA GLU A 83 -19.27 -14.56 17.82
C GLU A 83 -19.88 -15.50 18.87
N ALA A 84 -20.85 -15.01 19.64
CA ALA A 84 -21.55 -15.82 20.63
C ALA A 84 -22.23 -17.03 19.98
N ARG A 85 -22.90 -16.86 18.84
CA ARG A 85 -23.53 -17.96 18.09
C ARG A 85 -22.51 -18.98 17.58
N ALA A 86 -21.38 -18.52 17.05
CA ALA A 86 -20.32 -19.38 16.53
C ALA A 86 -19.64 -20.24 17.61
N GLN A 87 -19.69 -19.79 18.88
CA GLN A 87 -19.14 -20.52 20.02
C GLN A 87 -20.08 -21.63 20.54
N LEU A 88 -21.36 -21.66 20.11
CA LEU A 88 -22.29 -22.70 20.51
C LEU A 88 -21.94 -24.05 19.91
N GLU A 89 -21.56 -25.00 20.74
CA GLU A 89 -21.23 -26.39 20.34
C GLU A 89 -22.33 -27.40 20.68
N THR A 90 -23.29 -27.01 21.50
CA THR A 90 -24.31 -27.89 22.08
C THR A 90 -25.06 -28.71 21.03
N ALA A 91 -25.37 -28.13 19.87
CA ALA A 91 -26.08 -28.82 18.80
C ALA A 91 -25.24 -29.94 18.19
N VAL A 92 -23.94 -29.67 17.95
CA VAL A 92 -22.98 -30.66 17.39
C VAL A 92 -22.74 -31.78 18.41
N GLU A 93 -22.46 -31.44 19.67
CA GLU A 93 -22.28 -32.41 20.75
C GLU A 93 -23.50 -33.32 20.95
N SER A 94 -24.72 -32.73 20.99
CA SER A 94 -25.96 -33.46 21.05
C SER A 94 -26.16 -34.40 19.86
N GLY A 95 -25.84 -33.92 18.64
CA GLY A 95 -25.87 -34.74 17.42
C GLY A 95 -24.91 -35.92 17.49
N GLN A 96 -23.70 -35.68 17.96
CA GLN A 96 -22.68 -36.72 18.13
C GLN A 96 -23.11 -37.80 19.11
N VAL A 97 -23.62 -37.40 20.29
CA VAL A 97 -24.11 -38.34 21.31
C VAL A 97 -25.25 -39.19 20.76
N ARG A 98 -26.19 -38.57 20.00
CA ARG A 98 -27.31 -39.31 19.39
C ARG A 98 -26.82 -40.32 18.35
N LEU A 99 -25.89 -39.96 17.51
CA LEU A 99 -25.28 -40.82 16.51
C LEU A 99 -24.55 -42.00 17.18
N ASP A 100 -23.73 -41.74 18.19
CA ASP A 100 -23.00 -42.79 18.91
C ASP A 100 -23.97 -43.78 19.61
N TYR A 101 -25.07 -43.29 20.16
CA TYR A 101 -26.10 -44.17 20.69
C TYR A 101 -26.75 -45.04 19.61
N ALA A 102 -27.11 -44.44 18.46
CA ALA A 102 -27.74 -45.17 17.35
C ALA A 102 -26.79 -46.22 16.76
N ILE A 103 -25.49 -45.95 16.66
CA ILE A 103 -24.47 -46.90 16.20
C ILE A 103 -24.44 -48.12 17.15
N ARG A 104 -24.35 -47.87 18.48
CA ARG A 104 -24.33 -48.97 19.46
C ARG A 104 -25.62 -49.80 19.43
N LYS A 105 -26.77 -49.14 19.20
CA LYS A 105 -28.08 -49.83 19.09
C LYS A 105 -28.09 -50.76 17.86
N VAL A 106 -27.63 -50.32 16.71
CA VAL A 106 -27.51 -51.15 15.50
C VAL A 106 -26.64 -52.38 15.78
N ALA A 107 -25.46 -52.18 16.35
CA ALA A 107 -24.53 -53.27 16.64
C ALA A 107 -25.12 -54.29 17.64
N SER A 108 -25.91 -53.84 18.63
CA SER A 108 -26.62 -54.74 19.54
C SER A 108 -27.74 -55.49 18.85
N ASN A 109 -28.52 -54.82 18.00
CA ASN A 109 -29.61 -55.45 17.26
C ASN A 109 -29.12 -56.47 16.25
N GLU A 110 -27.99 -56.24 15.56
CA GLU A 110 -27.36 -57.18 14.62
C GLU A 110 -26.96 -58.50 15.37
N LYS A 111 -26.40 -58.40 16.57
CA LYS A 111 -26.09 -59.56 17.38
C LYS A 111 -27.36 -60.34 17.81
N LEU A 112 -28.40 -59.62 18.21
CA LEU A 112 -29.66 -60.26 18.58
C LEU A 112 -30.36 -60.93 17.40
N LEU A 113 -30.19 -60.42 16.17
CA LEU A 113 -30.66 -61.04 14.95
C LEU A 113 -29.94 -62.37 14.69
N GLU A 114 -28.61 -62.43 14.83
CA GLU A 114 -27.80 -63.63 14.72
C GLU A 114 -28.27 -64.71 15.72
N GLU A 115 -28.69 -64.29 16.92
CA GLU A 115 -29.22 -65.13 17.98
C GLU A 115 -30.73 -65.47 17.79
N HIS A 116 -31.37 -65.07 16.68
CA HIS A 116 -32.82 -65.18 16.41
C HIS A 116 -33.71 -64.48 17.44
N GLY A 117 -33.20 -63.48 18.18
CA GLY A 117 -33.93 -62.76 19.23
C GLY A 117 -34.81 -61.61 18.73
N ILE A 118 -34.58 -61.13 17.51
CA ILE A 118 -35.34 -59.99 16.89
C ILE A 118 -35.57 -60.27 15.39
N SER A 119 -36.45 -59.45 14.76
CA SER A 119 -36.72 -59.51 13.32
C SER A 119 -35.76 -58.67 12.49
N GLU A 120 -35.55 -59.03 11.20
CA GLU A 120 -34.79 -58.21 10.22
C GLU A 120 -35.35 -56.78 10.13
N ARG A 121 -36.66 -56.61 10.19
CA ARG A 121 -37.32 -55.30 10.17
C ARG A 121 -36.85 -54.39 11.31
N GLU A 122 -36.63 -54.95 12.48
CA GLU A 122 -36.19 -54.19 13.65
C GLU A 122 -34.73 -53.74 13.53
N VAL A 123 -33.90 -54.55 12.87
CA VAL A 123 -32.54 -54.15 12.49
C VAL A 123 -32.58 -53.02 11.46
N ASP A 124 -33.41 -53.16 10.42
CA ASP A 124 -33.56 -52.13 9.39
C ASP A 124 -34.08 -50.80 9.95
N ASP A 125 -35.03 -50.84 10.86
CA ASP A 125 -35.51 -49.63 11.58
C ASP A 125 -34.38 -48.97 12.39
N SER A 126 -33.53 -49.77 13.05
CA SER A 126 -32.37 -49.24 13.79
C SER A 126 -31.30 -48.64 12.87
N ARG A 127 -31.06 -49.21 11.71
CA ARG A 127 -30.14 -48.66 10.67
C ARG A 127 -30.67 -47.34 10.12
N ALA A 128 -31.97 -47.26 9.80
CA ALA A 128 -32.58 -46.01 9.36
C ALA A 128 -32.45 -44.92 10.41
N GLN A 129 -32.65 -45.25 11.69
CA GLN A 129 -32.48 -44.28 12.81
C GLN A 129 -31.03 -43.81 12.95
N ARG A 130 -30.04 -44.70 12.78
CA ARG A 130 -28.61 -44.30 12.75
C ARG A 130 -28.34 -43.33 11.61
N ASP A 131 -28.85 -43.58 10.40
CA ASP A 131 -28.65 -42.74 9.24
C ASP A 131 -29.31 -41.37 9.39
N LEU A 132 -30.50 -41.29 9.97
CA LEU A 132 -31.12 -40.02 10.34
C LEU A 132 -30.30 -39.26 11.38
N SER A 133 -29.75 -39.95 12.39
CA SER A 133 -28.89 -39.29 13.40
C SER A 133 -27.60 -38.76 12.79
N ARG A 134 -27.04 -39.47 11.81
CA ARG A 134 -25.86 -39.00 11.06
C ARG A 134 -26.15 -37.73 10.25
N ILE A 135 -27.30 -37.69 9.56
CA ILE A 135 -27.73 -36.52 8.79
C ILE A 135 -27.95 -35.33 9.75
N ALA A 136 -28.61 -35.53 10.89
CA ALA A 136 -28.81 -34.49 11.88
C ALA A 136 -27.50 -33.91 12.46
N LEU A 137 -26.46 -34.76 12.63
CA LEU A 137 -25.13 -34.30 13.02
C LEU A 137 -24.48 -33.44 11.92
N VAL A 138 -24.54 -33.87 10.67
CA VAL A 138 -24.03 -33.10 9.53
C VAL A 138 -24.72 -31.74 9.45
N GLU A 139 -26.05 -31.70 9.59
CA GLU A 139 -26.81 -30.46 9.62
C GLU A 139 -26.34 -29.51 10.74
N ALA A 140 -26.10 -30.04 11.94
CA ALA A 140 -25.59 -29.26 13.06
C ALA A 140 -24.17 -28.69 12.79
N GLN A 141 -23.31 -29.50 12.16
CA GLN A 141 -21.97 -29.06 11.75
C GLN A 141 -22.02 -27.98 10.67
N ASP A 142 -22.89 -28.12 9.68
CA ASP A 142 -23.08 -27.12 8.62
C ASP A 142 -23.62 -25.81 9.21
N ASN A 143 -24.58 -25.88 10.13
CA ASN A 143 -25.08 -24.69 10.81
C ASN A 143 -24.00 -23.99 11.64
N LYS A 144 -23.12 -24.74 12.33
CA LYS A 144 -21.95 -24.16 13.01
C LYS A 144 -20.99 -23.48 12.03
N ARG A 145 -20.74 -24.11 10.90
CA ARG A 145 -19.92 -23.52 9.84
C ARG A 145 -20.49 -22.19 9.30
N LEU A 146 -21.82 -22.16 9.10
CA LEU A 146 -22.51 -20.92 8.69
C LEU A 146 -22.38 -19.83 9.75
N ALA A 147 -22.48 -20.16 11.03
CA ALA A 147 -22.28 -19.21 12.12
C ALA A 147 -20.86 -18.62 12.13
N VAL A 148 -19.82 -19.41 11.83
CA VAL A 148 -18.45 -18.91 11.69
C VAL A 148 -18.31 -17.94 10.50
N LEU A 149 -18.99 -18.22 9.38
CA LEU A 149 -19.00 -17.31 8.23
C LEU A 149 -19.75 -16.01 8.53
N ASP A 150 -20.80 -16.07 9.36
CA ASP A 150 -21.50 -14.87 9.84
C ASP A 150 -20.59 -13.95 10.69
N VAL A 151 -19.69 -14.53 11.51
CA VAL A 151 -18.65 -13.74 12.23
C VAL A 151 -17.77 -13.00 11.24
N GLN A 152 -17.27 -13.69 10.20
CA GLN A 152 -16.42 -13.06 9.19
C GLN A 152 -17.14 -11.92 8.47
N ARG A 153 -18.41 -12.10 8.14
CA ARG A 153 -19.24 -11.07 7.52
C ARG A 153 -19.40 -9.85 8.45
N ALA A 154 -19.80 -10.07 9.71
CA ALA A 154 -20.00 -9.00 10.68
C ALA A 154 -18.68 -8.24 10.98
N ALA A 155 -17.55 -8.95 11.05
CA ALA A 155 -16.23 -8.34 11.21
C ALA A 155 -15.85 -7.46 10.01
N ALA A 156 -16.10 -7.93 8.78
CA ALA A 156 -15.85 -7.15 7.58
C ALA A 156 -16.74 -5.89 7.52
N GLU A 157 -18.01 -5.97 7.89
CA GLU A 157 -18.93 -4.83 7.97
C GLU A 157 -18.46 -3.79 9.01
N LEU A 158 -17.86 -4.22 10.11
CA LEU A 158 -17.28 -3.33 11.11
C LEU A 158 -15.96 -2.71 10.61
N GLU A 159 -15.08 -3.50 9.96
CA GLU A 159 -13.77 -3.02 9.46
C GLU A 159 -13.92 -1.89 8.44
N VAL A 160 -14.94 -1.91 7.59
CA VAL A 160 -15.21 -0.85 6.61
C VAL A 160 -15.44 0.52 7.27
N ARG A 161 -15.81 0.56 8.57
CA ARG A 161 -15.97 1.79 9.35
C ARG A 161 -14.67 2.32 9.93
N THR A 162 -13.59 1.56 9.85
CA THR A 162 -12.25 1.96 10.27
C THR A 162 -11.49 2.54 9.09
N ILE A 163 -11.31 3.84 9.09
CA ILE A 163 -10.63 4.54 8.00
C ILE A 163 -9.13 4.51 8.24
N ARG A 164 -8.39 3.92 7.30
CA ARG A 164 -6.95 3.73 7.39
C ARG A 164 -6.20 4.51 6.33
N SER A 165 -4.95 4.84 6.63
CA SER A 165 -4.06 5.48 5.66
C SER A 165 -3.69 4.52 4.53
N PRO A 166 -3.89 4.90 3.26
CA PRO A 166 -3.45 4.11 2.11
C PRO A 166 -1.94 4.28 1.81
N ILE A 167 -1.26 5.22 2.48
CA ILE A 167 0.13 5.58 2.20
C ILE A 167 0.93 5.86 3.48
N ASN A 168 2.25 5.84 3.36
CA ASN A 168 3.13 6.52 4.32
C ASN A 168 3.23 7.99 3.92
N GLY A 169 3.10 8.91 4.87
CA GLY A 169 3.16 10.33 4.54
C GLY A 169 2.84 11.24 5.71
N VAL A 170 2.40 12.44 5.39
CA VAL A 170 2.01 13.48 6.36
C VAL A 170 0.57 13.92 6.12
N VAL A 171 -0.13 14.25 7.19
CA VAL A 171 -1.47 14.86 7.13
C VAL A 171 -1.31 16.33 6.72
N MET A 172 -1.72 16.65 5.49
CA MET A 172 -1.73 18.04 5.00
C MET A 172 -2.85 18.85 5.65
N GLU A 173 -4.01 18.22 5.81
CA GLU A 173 -5.22 18.88 6.27
C GLU A 173 -6.19 17.85 6.87
N ARG A 174 -6.81 18.20 7.99
CA ARG A 174 -7.99 17.54 8.53
C ARG A 174 -9.21 18.33 8.08
N ILE A 175 -10.07 17.72 7.29
CA ILE A 175 -11.24 18.37 6.67
C ILE A 175 -12.48 18.21 7.55
N LEU A 176 -12.67 17.00 8.12
CA LEU A 176 -13.79 16.70 8.99
C LEU A 176 -13.34 16.50 10.44
N SER A 177 -14.21 16.89 11.35
CA SER A 177 -14.05 16.76 12.80
C SER A 177 -14.94 15.62 13.35
N PRO A 178 -14.65 15.09 14.56
CA PRO A 178 -15.56 14.19 15.24
C PRO A 178 -16.98 14.77 15.31
N MET A 179 -17.99 13.90 15.25
CA MET A 179 -19.43 14.20 15.20
C MET A 179 -19.93 14.82 13.88
N GLU A 180 -19.08 15.02 12.89
CA GLU A 180 -19.51 15.43 11.55
C GLU A 180 -19.89 14.23 10.67
N GLN A 181 -20.76 14.48 9.68
CA GLN A 181 -21.22 13.44 8.76
C GLN A 181 -20.24 13.25 7.59
N THR A 182 -19.95 11.98 7.28
CA THR A 182 -19.19 11.61 6.10
C THR A 182 -20.12 11.42 4.90
N LYS A 183 -20.31 12.46 4.10
CA LYS A 183 -21.11 12.39 2.84
C LYS A 183 -20.18 12.56 1.65
N GLN A 184 -19.42 11.54 1.30
CA GLN A 184 -18.42 11.58 0.21
C GLN A 184 -17.36 12.69 0.37
N THR A 185 -17.40 13.43 1.48
CA THR A 185 -16.41 14.46 1.81
C THR A 185 -15.14 13.75 2.33
N PRO A 186 -13.96 14.13 1.85
CA PRO A 186 -12.72 13.65 2.43
C PRO A 186 -12.63 14.00 3.92
N ILE A 187 -12.14 13.06 4.71
CA ILE A 187 -11.92 13.25 6.16
C ILE A 187 -10.58 13.95 6.37
N VAL A 188 -9.55 13.45 5.69
CA VAL A 188 -8.18 13.98 5.74
C VAL A 188 -7.54 13.98 4.36
N LYS A 189 -6.62 14.90 4.15
CA LYS A 189 -5.77 15.00 2.96
C LYS A 189 -4.35 14.64 3.34
N LEU A 190 -3.80 13.62 2.70
CA LEU A 190 -2.47 13.09 2.94
C LEU A 190 -1.53 13.44 1.79
N ALA A 191 -0.24 13.67 2.12
CA ALA A 191 0.83 13.80 1.15
C ALA A 191 1.90 12.74 1.39
N GLN A 192 2.31 12.04 0.33
CA GLN A 192 3.49 11.20 0.36
C GLN A 192 4.71 12.05 0.05
N LEU A 193 5.67 12.09 1.00
CA LEU A 193 6.87 12.91 0.90
C LEU A 193 8.17 12.10 0.66
N ASP A 194 8.07 10.78 0.63
CA ASP A 194 9.19 9.90 0.27
C ASP A 194 8.69 8.78 -0.66
N PRO A 195 9.21 8.72 -1.89
CA PRO A 195 10.03 9.75 -2.52
C PRO A 195 9.28 11.07 -2.73
N LEU A 196 9.97 12.14 -3.10
CA LEU A 196 9.37 13.36 -3.66
C LEU A 196 9.33 13.27 -5.18
N ARG A 197 8.48 14.06 -5.79
CA ARG A 197 8.37 14.26 -7.22
C ARG A 197 9.01 15.59 -7.60
N VAL A 198 9.86 15.58 -8.61
CA VAL A 198 10.45 16.81 -9.17
C VAL A 198 9.92 16.98 -10.59
N GLU A 199 9.22 18.06 -10.81
CA GLU A 199 8.70 18.45 -12.13
C GLU A 199 9.64 19.50 -12.76
N VAL A 200 10.11 19.21 -13.96
CA VAL A 200 11.04 20.05 -14.73
C VAL A 200 10.42 20.39 -16.07
N PHE A 201 10.48 21.64 -16.45
CA PHE A 201 10.07 22.10 -17.78
C PHE A 201 11.31 22.29 -18.65
N ALA A 202 11.61 21.29 -19.48
CA ALA A 202 12.80 21.25 -20.29
C ALA A 202 12.55 21.89 -21.67
N PRO A 203 13.45 22.77 -22.17
CA PRO A 203 13.35 23.31 -23.52
C PRO A 203 13.44 22.20 -24.58
N ILE A 204 12.72 22.39 -25.70
CA ILE A 204 12.67 21.42 -26.83
C ILE A 204 14.05 21.02 -27.34
N ALA A 205 15.08 21.87 -27.19
CA ALA A 205 16.47 21.59 -27.58
C ALA A 205 17.10 20.41 -26.81
N LEU A 206 16.48 20.00 -25.67
CA LEU A 206 16.88 18.84 -24.86
C LEU A 206 16.07 17.59 -25.19
N LEU A 207 15.09 17.67 -26.09
CA LEU A 207 14.30 16.52 -26.52
C LEU A 207 15.24 15.49 -27.18
N GLY A 208 15.15 14.24 -26.71
CA GLY A 208 16.04 13.15 -27.12
C GLY A 208 17.41 13.11 -26.42
N LYS A 209 17.78 14.13 -25.64
CA LYS A 209 19.00 14.13 -24.81
C LYS A 209 18.71 13.66 -23.38
N VAL A 210 17.49 13.92 -22.88
CA VAL A 210 17.02 13.43 -21.57
C VAL A 210 16.27 12.12 -21.80
N SER A 211 16.62 11.10 -21.03
CA SER A 211 16.00 9.77 -21.12
C SER A 211 15.58 9.23 -19.75
N VAL A 212 14.58 8.36 -19.75
CA VAL A 212 14.14 7.64 -18.55
C VAL A 212 15.30 6.84 -17.96
N GLY A 213 15.43 6.88 -16.64
CA GLY A 213 16.54 6.25 -15.90
C GLY A 213 17.77 7.14 -15.68
N MET A 214 17.88 8.29 -16.38
CA MET A 214 18.97 9.24 -16.22
C MET A 214 18.98 9.82 -14.80
N ALA A 215 20.16 9.96 -14.22
CA ALA A 215 20.34 10.62 -12.93
C ALA A 215 20.53 12.13 -13.16
N ALA A 216 19.98 12.93 -12.26
CA ALA A 216 20.12 14.37 -12.28
C ALA A 216 20.33 14.92 -10.86
N GLU A 217 21.15 15.95 -10.76
CA GLU A 217 21.38 16.68 -9.52
C GLU A 217 20.25 17.69 -9.31
N VAL A 218 19.63 17.67 -8.13
CA VAL A 218 18.57 18.61 -7.73
C VAL A 218 19.14 19.56 -6.69
N VAL A 219 19.10 20.86 -6.98
CA VAL A 219 19.55 21.91 -6.07
C VAL A 219 18.33 22.71 -5.60
N PRO A 220 17.79 22.43 -4.40
CA PRO A 220 16.68 23.19 -3.84
C PRO A 220 17.10 24.64 -3.54
N GLU A 221 16.15 25.59 -3.57
CA GLU A 221 16.40 26.98 -3.18
C GLU A 221 16.86 27.12 -1.72
N VAL A 222 16.39 26.21 -0.86
CA VAL A 222 16.79 26.18 0.56
C VAL A 222 17.87 25.12 0.73
N PRO A 223 19.05 25.46 1.27
CA PRO A 223 20.11 24.49 1.48
C PRO A 223 19.71 23.46 2.56
N VAL A 224 19.61 22.20 2.17
CA VAL A 224 19.22 21.08 3.04
C VAL A 224 20.34 20.05 3.25
N GLY A 225 21.58 20.51 3.23
CA GLY A 225 22.73 19.64 3.49
C GLY A 225 23.04 18.65 2.37
N GLY A 226 23.64 19.15 1.28
CA GLY A 226 24.08 18.37 0.12
C GLY A 226 23.25 18.62 -1.14
N VAL A 227 23.68 18.01 -2.24
CA VAL A 227 22.98 18.05 -3.53
C VAL A 227 22.35 16.68 -3.74
N PRO A 228 21.05 16.52 -3.50
CA PRO A 228 20.39 15.24 -3.69
C PRO A 228 20.30 14.87 -5.17
N THR A 229 20.40 13.56 -5.46
CA THR A 229 20.30 13.02 -6.81
C THR A 229 18.91 12.43 -7.03
N ALA A 230 18.24 12.86 -8.09
CA ALA A 230 16.97 12.33 -8.55
C ALA A 230 17.15 11.46 -9.79
N ARG A 231 16.17 10.63 -10.09
CA ARG A 231 16.14 9.77 -11.27
C ARG A 231 14.96 10.13 -12.16
N VAL A 232 15.19 10.31 -13.45
CA VAL A 232 14.13 10.55 -14.44
C VAL A 232 13.23 9.32 -14.54
N THR A 233 11.94 9.51 -14.33
CA THR A 233 10.92 8.44 -14.43
C THR A 233 10.00 8.63 -15.63
N VAL A 234 9.73 9.88 -16.01
CA VAL A 234 8.89 10.20 -17.16
C VAL A 234 9.54 11.32 -17.98
N VAL A 235 9.49 11.17 -19.28
CA VAL A 235 9.78 12.23 -20.25
C VAL A 235 8.55 12.38 -21.13
N ASP A 236 7.91 13.53 -21.07
CA ASP A 236 6.70 13.78 -21.83
C ASP A 236 6.96 13.75 -23.34
N ARG A 237 6.05 13.14 -24.06
CA ARG A 237 6.09 13.08 -25.54
C ARG A 237 5.32 14.22 -26.22
N VAL A 238 4.62 15.01 -25.39
CA VAL A 238 3.85 16.15 -25.83
C VAL A 238 4.60 17.41 -25.43
N VAL A 239 4.84 18.28 -26.41
CA VAL A 239 5.50 19.58 -26.22
C VAL A 239 4.43 20.64 -26.10
N ASP A 240 4.53 21.52 -25.13
CA ASP A 240 3.72 22.72 -25.06
C ASP A 240 4.26 23.73 -26.10
N ALA A 241 3.48 23.97 -27.13
CA ALA A 241 3.86 24.87 -28.23
C ALA A 241 3.95 26.35 -27.80
N ALA A 242 3.25 26.75 -26.74
CA ALA A 242 3.25 28.12 -26.25
C ALA A 242 4.55 28.48 -25.50
N SER A 243 5.05 27.55 -24.67
CA SER A 243 6.28 27.72 -23.90
C SER A 243 7.52 27.15 -24.62
N GLY A 244 7.35 26.29 -25.62
CA GLY A 244 8.44 25.57 -26.27
C GLY A 244 9.14 24.57 -25.33
N THR A 245 8.41 24.04 -24.33
CA THR A 245 8.95 23.12 -23.32
C THR A 245 8.21 21.79 -23.31
N PHE A 246 8.83 20.77 -22.75
CA PHE A 246 8.22 19.49 -22.43
C PHE A 246 8.48 19.15 -20.97
N GLY A 247 7.56 18.38 -20.35
CA GLY A 247 7.67 17.95 -18.96
C GLY A 247 8.67 16.82 -18.81
N VAL A 248 9.48 16.89 -17.75
CA VAL A 248 10.33 15.79 -17.28
C VAL A 248 10.07 15.60 -15.80
N ARG A 249 9.66 14.38 -15.44
CA ARG A 249 9.41 14.01 -14.05
C ARG A 249 10.55 13.17 -13.52
N LEU A 250 11.00 13.52 -12.31
CA LEU A 250 12.01 12.76 -11.59
C LEU A 250 11.49 12.33 -10.21
N GLU A 251 12.01 11.22 -9.74
CA GLU A 251 11.84 10.79 -8.35
C GLU A 251 13.06 11.13 -7.54
N LEU A 252 12.83 11.79 -6.41
CA LEU A 252 13.86 12.23 -5.48
C LEU A 252 13.66 11.52 -4.13
N PRO A 253 14.54 10.58 -3.73
CA PRO A 253 14.49 9.97 -2.42
C PRO A 253 14.57 11.02 -1.30
N ASN A 254 13.71 10.90 -0.30
CA ASN A 254 13.62 11.83 0.82
C ASN A 254 13.53 11.12 2.17
N PRO A 255 14.52 10.27 2.52
CA PRO A 255 14.48 9.51 3.76
C PRO A 255 14.45 10.44 4.97
N GLY A 256 13.50 10.17 5.87
CA GLY A 256 13.29 10.98 7.07
C GLY A 256 12.66 12.34 6.80
N TYR A 257 12.06 12.55 5.62
CA TYR A 257 11.29 13.77 5.26
C TYR A 257 12.08 15.07 5.43
N ARG A 258 13.38 15.04 5.10
CA ARG A 258 14.29 16.20 5.29
C ARG A 258 13.95 17.37 4.38
N LEU A 259 13.47 17.09 3.17
CA LEU A 259 13.03 18.07 2.20
C LEU A 259 11.52 18.26 2.31
N PRO A 260 11.04 19.47 2.55
CA PRO A 260 9.62 19.76 2.38
C PRO A 260 9.25 19.82 0.89
N ALA A 261 8.03 19.45 0.56
CA ALA A 261 7.46 19.68 -0.75
C ALA A 261 7.01 21.14 -0.91
N GLY A 262 6.90 21.61 -2.16
CA GLY A 262 6.52 22.98 -2.50
C GLY A 262 7.71 23.92 -2.74
N LEU A 263 8.95 23.40 -2.71
CA LEU A 263 10.14 24.20 -2.96
C LEU A 263 10.44 24.29 -4.46
N LYS A 264 10.90 25.45 -4.90
CA LYS A 264 11.56 25.59 -6.18
C LYS A 264 12.96 24.99 -6.13
N CYS A 265 13.45 24.57 -7.27
CA CYS A 265 14.75 23.94 -7.40
C CYS A 265 15.38 24.22 -8.76
N LYS A 266 16.64 23.85 -8.89
CA LYS A 266 17.36 23.77 -10.19
C LYS A 266 17.84 22.36 -10.41
N VAL A 267 17.66 21.84 -11.61
CA VAL A 267 18.12 20.51 -12.03
C VAL A 267 19.28 20.64 -13.00
N ARG A 268 20.28 19.77 -12.84
CA ARG A 268 21.39 19.56 -13.79
C ARG A 268 21.36 18.11 -14.25
N PHE A 269 21.29 17.93 -15.55
CA PHE A 269 21.40 16.60 -16.20
C PHE A 269 22.84 16.31 -16.61
#